data_af8c7ba214fa55ee05a0f68621c52f57
#
_entry.id   af8c7ba214fa55ee05a0f68621c52f57
#
_cell.length_a   1.000
_cell.length_b   1.000
_cell.length_c   1.000
_cell.angle_alpha   90.00
_cell.angle_beta   90.00
_cell.angle_gamma   90.00
#
_symmetry.space_group_name_H-M   'P 1'
#
loop_
_entity.id
_entity.type
_entity.pdbx_description
1 polymer ?
#
loop_
_entity_poly.entity_id
_entity_poly.type
_entity_poly.pdbx_seq_one_letter_code
_entity_poly.pdbx_strand_id
1 'polypeptide(L)'
;MQGLLCKFRLSTLMTLAVCIAVALTVALQLTVVNHFAVRQANVEAELRLQQLSWQMRDALNRVVEQATGDARLLAALPSVRQASNPATARVALESLQQTFPDYAWIGLADAKGKVVASTMGLLEGNDVSMRPWFQVGLDGVRATDYHPALLLEKLMPQRPDPWRFVDVSTPVFNQEGELFAVLGLHLSWEWARRQARMLLTPALREYGAEILVVRDDGTVLLGPPELVERQIDTDSLRRARLGDTGALREVWPGGRAYLTGFSQTGQPGNAATLRWSVLVRQDEEKALHGATELKGRMLGWSVLLGALLTLVAALLARRLAQPMTQLGQAIERVIEATANQKDVPPIPRIHGFHEANMLSSTMRDLVDSEARYRGALQQMNEHLETAVAERTAELHALLLRDVLTGLPNRRALMDSLPDIMGRVGRSNMPAALLFIDMDGFKAVNDTHGHEEGDELLRQFGARLTACVRRTDMVARLAGDEFVVVLEMLASPGDAEDAARKLLACVRETYTLRNAVVTVGASIGVALFVPGDQPDLDAWLARADHAMYAAKRGGKNAVKLAAVPAGHPTATGTAS
;
A
#
# COMPACT_ATOMS: atom_id res chain seq x y z
N MET A 1 45.87 31.53 12.66
CA MET A 1 44.40 31.64 12.82
C MET A 1 43.96 32.55 13.96
N GLN A 2 44.70 32.72 15.04
CA GLN A 2 44.32 33.60 16.16
C GLN A 2 44.31 35.12 15.81
N GLY A 3 45.10 35.60 14.87
CA GLY A 3 45.19 37.05 14.52
C GLY A 3 44.04 37.58 13.64
N LEU A 4 43.24 36.69 12.96
CA LEU A 4 42.12 37.12 12.12
C LEU A 4 40.80 37.27 12.91
N LEU A 5 40.65 36.55 14.01
CA LEU A 5 39.45 36.56 14.86
C LEU A 5 39.30 37.82 15.70
N CYS A 6 40.43 38.50 16.02
CA CYS A 6 40.44 39.77 16.80
C CYS A 6 39.86 41.00 16.07
N LYS A 7 39.60 40.91 14.75
CA LYS A 7 39.06 42.04 13.96
C LYS A 7 37.54 42.04 13.81
N PHE A 8 36.85 40.94 14.16
CA PHE A 8 35.41 40.84 14.01
C PHE A 8 34.69 41.14 15.34
N ARG A 9 33.59 41.87 15.25
CA ARG A 9 32.71 42.09 16.41
C ARG A 9 32.12 40.76 16.87
N LEU A 10 32.00 40.54 18.17
CA LEU A 10 31.46 39.30 18.75
C LEU A 10 30.09 38.92 18.15
N SER A 11 29.23 39.93 17.89
CA SER A 11 27.94 39.71 17.22
C SER A 11 28.08 39.13 15.83
N THR A 12 29.08 39.54 15.06
CA THR A 12 29.33 39.02 13.71
C THR A 12 29.82 37.57 13.75
N LEU A 13 30.70 37.25 14.71
CA LEU A 13 31.18 35.86 14.90
C LEU A 13 30.04 34.92 15.35
N MET A 14 29.19 35.36 16.27
CA MET A 14 28.03 34.58 16.72
C MET A 14 27.04 34.35 15.57
N THR A 15 26.73 35.40 14.81
CA THR A 15 25.82 35.26 13.65
C THR A 15 26.42 34.34 12.59
N LEU A 16 27.74 34.46 12.29
CA LEU A 16 28.41 33.59 11.35
C LEU A 16 28.43 32.13 11.80
N ALA A 17 28.68 31.88 13.11
CA ALA A 17 28.65 30.53 13.66
C ALA A 17 27.27 29.90 13.53
N VAL A 18 26.18 30.64 13.80
CA VAL A 18 24.81 30.16 13.60
C VAL A 18 24.51 29.91 12.13
N CYS A 19 24.93 30.81 11.23
CA CYS A 19 24.76 30.60 9.79
C CYS A 19 25.45 29.30 9.32
N ILE A 20 26.69 29.06 9.78
CA ILE A 20 27.44 27.84 9.46
C ILE A 20 26.74 26.62 10.02
N ALA A 21 26.28 26.64 11.28
CA ALA A 21 25.56 25.53 11.90
C ALA A 21 24.25 25.23 11.17
N VAL A 22 23.47 26.26 10.81
CA VAL A 22 22.25 26.13 10.03
C VAL A 22 22.56 25.55 8.65
N ALA A 23 23.58 26.08 7.95
CA ALA A 23 23.98 25.58 6.64
C ALA A 23 24.41 24.10 6.69
N LEU A 24 25.19 23.71 7.69
CA LEU A 24 25.59 22.31 7.90
C LEU A 24 24.39 21.40 8.23
N THR A 25 23.48 21.87 9.05
CA THR A 25 22.25 21.11 9.39
C THR A 25 21.37 20.91 8.16
N VAL A 26 21.18 21.96 7.35
CA VAL A 26 20.41 21.88 6.10
C VAL A 26 21.12 20.95 5.10
N ALA A 27 22.43 21.03 4.96
CA ALA A 27 23.21 20.17 4.07
C ALA A 27 23.14 18.70 4.51
N LEU A 28 23.27 18.43 5.82
CA LEU A 28 23.13 17.09 6.38
C LEU A 28 21.71 16.55 6.16
N GLN A 29 20.69 17.35 6.46
CA GLN A 29 19.29 16.97 6.26
C GLN A 29 19.00 16.65 4.80
N LEU A 30 19.49 17.48 3.86
CA LEU A 30 19.37 17.23 2.42
C LEU A 30 20.04 15.93 1.99
N THR A 31 21.23 15.65 2.52
CA THR A 31 21.97 14.43 2.20
C THR A 31 21.23 13.20 2.72
N VAL A 32 20.77 13.25 3.96
CA VAL A 32 20.00 12.16 4.60
C VAL A 32 18.68 11.94 3.86
N VAL A 33 17.90 13.00 3.64
CA VAL A 33 16.60 12.90 2.95
C VAL A 33 16.79 12.40 1.52
N ASN A 34 17.79 12.92 0.79
CA ASN A 34 18.06 12.47 -0.57
C ASN A 34 18.45 10.98 -0.62
N HIS A 35 19.30 10.56 0.31
CA HIS A 35 19.73 9.16 0.35
C HIS A 35 18.62 8.21 0.75
N PHE A 36 17.87 8.53 1.80
CA PHE A 36 16.83 7.64 2.32
C PHE A 36 15.52 7.72 1.54
N ALA A 37 15.02 8.91 1.23
CA ALA A 37 13.72 9.06 0.55
C ALA A 37 13.76 8.52 -0.89
N VAL A 38 14.82 8.82 -1.65
CA VAL A 38 14.95 8.32 -3.02
C VAL A 38 15.19 6.81 -3.01
N ARG A 39 16.03 6.30 -2.11
CA ARG A 39 16.27 4.86 -2.00
C ARG A 39 15.00 4.11 -1.60
N GLN A 40 14.27 4.62 -0.61
CA GLN A 40 13.01 4.03 -0.17
C GLN A 40 11.97 4.05 -1.30
N ALA A 41 11.83 5.18 -2.01
CA ALA A 41 10.90 5.29 -3.14
C ALA A 41 11.24 4.31 -4.27
N ASN A 42 12.54 4.11 -4.58
CA ASN A 42 12.97 3.12 -5.56
C ASN A 42 12.59 1.70 -5.13
N VAL A 43 12.92 1.31 -3.89
CA VAL A 43 12.61 -0.03 -3.37
C VAL A 43 11.10 -0.28 -3.37
N GLU A 44 10.31 0.69 -2.95
CA GLU A 44 8.84 0.58 -2.96
C GLU A 44 8.28 0.48 -4.39
N ALA A 45 8.84 1.26 -5.33
CA ALA A 45 8.44 1.19 -6.73
C ALA A 45 8.82 -0.17 -7.34
N GLU A 46 10.04 -0.64 -7.12
CA GLU A 46 10.51 -1.95 -7.58
C GLU A 46 9.62 -3.09 -7.04
N LEU A 47 9.36 -3.12 -5.73
CA LEU A 47 8.50 -4.12 -5.12
C LEU A 47 7.07 -4.08 -5.67
N ARG A 48 6.52 -2.90 -5.88
CA ARG A 48 5.19 -2.71 -6.47
C ARG A 48 5.13 -3.23 -7.89
N LEU A 49 6.12 -2.89 -8.73
CA LEU A 49 6.17 -3.33 -10.12
C LEU A 49 6.39 -4.85 -10.21
N GLN A 50 7.22 -5.41 -9.37
CA GLN A 50 7.40 -6.85 -9.24
C GLN A 50 6.08 -7.53 -8.85
N GLN A 51 5.38 -7.01 -7.84
CA GLN A 51 4.09 -7.55 -7.40
C GLN A 51 3.05 -7.50 -8.52
N LEU A 52 2.97 -6.40 -9.26
CA LEU A 52 2.06 -6.28 -10.40
C LEU A 52 2.41 -7.28 -11.50
N SER A 53 3.70 -7.50 -11.79
CA SER A 53 4.12 -8.50 -12.77
C SER A 53 3.71 -9.91 -12.35
N TRP A 54 3.82 -10.26 -11.06
CA TRP A 54 3.35 -11.54 -10.52
C TRP A 54 1.83 -11.68 -10.60
N GLN A 55 1.09 -10.64 -10.21
CA GLN A 55 -0.37 -10.66 -10.29
C GLN A 55 -0.87 -10.87 -11.71
N MET A 56 -0.26 -10.20 -12.67
CA MET A 56 -0.60 -10.37 -14.08
C MET A 56 -0.21 -11.77 -14.59
N ARG A 57 1.01 -12.24 -14.29
CA ARG A 57 1.46 -13.62 -14.59
C ARG A 57 0.47 -14.65 -14.06
N ASP A 58 0.10 -14.54 -12.78
CA ASP A 58 -0.78 -15.50 -12.14
C ASP A 58 -2.21 -15.43 -12.71
N ALA A 59 -2.65 -14.23 -13.11
CA ALA A 59 -3.93 -14.07 -13.80
C ALA A 59 -3.89 -14.76 -15.19
N LEU A 60 -2.81 -14.60 -15.95
CA LEU A 60 -2.63 -15.25 -17.23
C LEU A 60 -2.59 -16.79 -17.08
N ASN A 61 -1.81 -17.29 -16.15
CA ASN A 61 -1.72 -18.73 -15.87
C ASN A 61 -3.09 -19.33 -15.50
N ARG A 62 -3.81 -18.69 -14.57
CA ARG A 62 -5.12 -19.19 -14.12
C ARG A 62 -6.11 -19.34 -15.27
N VAL A 63 -6.15 -18.40 -16.20
CA VAL A 63 -7.09 -18.48 -17.33
C VAL A 63 -6.72 -19.61 -18.29
N VAL A 64 -5.43 -19.77 -18.60
CA VAL A 64 -4.97 -20.88 -19.46
C VAL A 64 -5.20 -22.25 -18.79
N GLU A 65 -4.94 -22.35 -17.48
CA GLU A 65 -5.22 -23.55 -16.70
C GLU A 65 -6.72 -23.87 -16.64
N GLN A 66 -7.56 -22.87 -16.41
CA GLN A 66 -9.02 -23.03 -16.45
C GLN A 66 -9.46 -23.51 -17.82
N ALA A 67 -9.03 -22.86 -18.89
CA ALA A 67 -9.38 -23.25 -20.26
C ALA A 67 -8.94 -24.69 -20.58
N THR A 68 -7.77 -25.08 -20.05
CA THR A 68 -7.27 -26.46 -20.15
C THR A 68 -8.18 -27.44 -19.40
N GLY A 69 -8.68 -27.06 -18.22
CA GLY A 69 -9.66 -27.82 -17.45
C GLY A 69 -11.00 -27.95 -18.19
N ASP A 70 -11.50 -26.83 -18.69
CA ASP A 70 -12.76 -26.77 -19.43
C ASP A 70 -12.70 -27.61 -20.71
N ALA A 71 -11.59 -27.55 -21.43
CA ALA A 71 -11.35 -28.39 -22.61
C ALA A 71 -11.43 -29.89 -22.27
N ARG A 72 -10.79 -30.31 -21.17
CA ARG A 72 -10.83 -31.71 -20.71
C ARG A 72 -12.24 -32.11 -20.29
N LEU A 73 -12.96 -31.24 -19.57
CA LEU A 73 -14.33 -31.50 -19.13
C LEU A 73 -15.26 -31.66 -20.34
N LEU A 74 -15.20 -30.72 -21.30
CA LEU A 74 -16.01 -30.84 -22.53
C LEU A 74 -15.66 -32.09 -23.32
N ALA A 75 -14.40 -32.41 -23.49
CA ALA A 75 -13.94 -33.59 -24.22
C ALA A 75 -14.39 -34.90 -23.57
N ALA A 76 -14.70 -34.90 -22.26
CA ALA A 76 -15.19 -36.04 -21.52
C ALA A 76 -16.71 -36.19 -21.60
N LEU A 77 -17.46 -35.16 -22.01
CA LEU A 77 -18.91 -35.21 -22.07
C LEU A 77 -19.41 -36.25 -23.10
N PRO A 78 -20.41 -37.06 -22.75
CA PRO A 78 -20.99 -38.01 -23.71
C PRO A 78 -21.51 -37.33 -24.99
N SER A 79 -22.08 -36.14 -24.87
CA SER A 79 -22.59 -35.35 -26.00
C SER A 79 -21.48 -34.94 -27.00
N VAL A 80 -20.23 -34.86 -26.55
CA VAL A 80 -19.05 -34.52 -27.38
C VAL A 80 -18.37 -35.80 -27.88
N ARG A 81 -18.23 -36.83 -27.03
CA ARG A 81 -17.55 -38.10 -27.36
C ARG A 81 -18.34 -39.00 -28.30
N GLN A 82 -19.67 -38.85 -28.34
CA GLN A 82 -20.58 -39.69 -29.14
C GLN A 82 -21.30 -38.87 -30.21
N ALA A 83 -20.64 -37.84 -30.77
CA ALA A 83 -21.28 -36.87 -31.66
C ALA A 83 -21.87 -37.50 -32.96
N SER A 84 -22.67 -38.55 -32.81
CA SER A 84 -23.60 -39.03 -33.85
C SER A 84 -24.61 -37.96 -34.28
N ASN A 85 -24.84 -36.95 -33.38
CA ASN A 85 -25.64 -35.77 -33.69
C ASN A 85 -24.83 -34.49 -33.37
N PRO A 86 -24.32 -33.76 -34.37
CA PRO A 86 -23.58 -32.49 -34.18
C PRO A 86 -24.36 -31.44 -33.36
N ALA A 87 -25.69 -31.44 -33.42
CA ALA A 87 -26.51 -30.49 -32.67
C ALA A 87 -26.37 -30.65 -31.16
N THR A 88 -26.25 -31.90 -30.67
CA THR A 88 -26.07 -32.17 -29.23
C THR A 88 -24.72 -31.70 -28.72
N ALA A 89 -23.65 -31.91 -29.52
CA ALA A 89 -22.33 -31.36 -29.20
C ALA A 89 -22.37 -29.82 -29.18
N ARG A 90 -23.01 -29.21 -30.18
CA ARG A 90 -23.12 -27.73 -30.24
C ARG A 90 -23.78 -27.14 -29.00
N VAL A 91 -24.85 -27.72 -28.49
CA VAL A 91 -25.50 -27.24 -27.24
C VAL A 91 -24.53 -27.23 -26.07
N ALA A 92 -23.69 -28.27 -25.93
CA ALA A 92 -22.70 -28.32 -24.87
C ALA A 92 -21.62 -27.22 -25.05
N LEU A 93 -21.12 -27.01 -26.29
CA LEU A 93 -20.15 -25.98 -26.61
C LEU A 93 -20.73 -24.57 -26.34
N GLU A 94 -21.95 -24.29 -26.78
CA GLU A 94 -22.63 -23.01 -26.58
C GLU A 94 -22.92 -22.73 -25.10
N SER A 95 -23.30 -23.78 -24.33
CA SER A 95 -23.51 -23.64 -22.90
C SER A 95 -22.25 -23.19 -22.16
N LEU A 96 -21.08 -23.73 -22.52
CA LEU A 96 -19.81 -23.27 -21.96
C LEU A 96 -19.50 -21.82 -22.40
N GLN A 97 -19.67 -21.49 -23.67
CA GLN A 97 -19.42 -20.15 -24.19
C GLN A 97 -20.34 -19.11 -23.53
N GLN A 98 -21.60 -19.43 -23.30
CA GLN A 98 -22.54 -18.53 -22.58
C GLN A 98 -22.12 -18.30 -21.14
N THR A 99 -21.59 -19.35 -20.49
CA THR A 99 -21.11 -19.25 -19.10
C THR A 99 -19.81 -18.45 -19.01
N PHE A 100 -18.93 -18.61 -20.00
CA PHE A 100 -17.62 -17.97 -20.06
C PHE A 100 -17.46 -17.21 -21.39
N PRO A 101 -17.86 -15.93 -21.43
CA PRO A 101 -17.85 -15.12 -22.67
C PRO A 101 -16.46 -14.87 -23.26
N ASP A 102 -15.41 -15.24 -22.54
CA ASP A 102 -14.02 -15.15 -23.02
C ASP A 102 -13.70 -16.17 -24.09
N TYR A 103 -14.46 -17.27 -24.18
CA TYR A 103 -14.37 -18.16 -25.32
C TYR A 103 -15.07 -17.52 -26.51
N ALA A 104 -14.26 -16.99 -27.43
CA ALA A 104 -14.75 -16.35 -28.65
C ALA A 104 -15.37 -17.39 -29.60
N TRP A 105 -14.78 -18.59 -29.63
CA TRP A 105 -15.24 -19.70 -30.44
C TRP A 105 -14.82 -21.03 -29.79
N ILE A 106 -15.70 -22.01 -29.87
CA ILE A 106 -15.42 -23.40 -29.48
C ILE A 106 -15.86 -24.30 -30.63
N GLY A 107 -14.98 -25.17 -31.08
CA GLY A 107 -15.29 -26.07 -32.19
C GLY A 107 -14.72 -27.46 -32.00
N LEU A 108 -15.43 -28.43 -32.55
CA LEU A 108 -15.10 -29.83 -32.60
C LEU A 108 -14.81 -30.20 -34.07
N ALA A 109 -13.58 -30.60 -34.36
CA ALA A 109 -13.18 -31.09 -35.67
C ALA A 109 -13.00 -32.61 -35.62
N ASP A 110 -13.44 -33.33 -36.62
CA ASP A 110 -13.20 -34.77 -36.73
C ASP A 110 -11.71 -35.11 -36.89
N ALA A 111 -11.36 -36.38 -36.82
CA ALA A 111 -9.96 -36.83 -36.93
C ALA A 111 -9.29 -36.44 -38.26
N LYS A 112 -10.04 -36.02 -39.28
CA LYS A 112 -9.53 -35.53 -40.56
C LYS A 112 -9.39 -34.01 -40.64
N GLY A 113 -9.81 -33.29 -39.57
CA GLY A 113 -9.76 -31.85 -39.48
C GLY A 113 -10.98 -31.13 -40.04
N LYS A 114 -12.10 -31.81 -40.30
CA LYS A 114 -13.35 -31.14 -40.68
C LYS A 114 -14.14 -30.72 -39.44
N VAL A 115 -14.51 -29.46 -39.33
CA VAL A 115 -15.34 -28.96 -38.21
C VAL A 115 -16.73 -29.58 -38.33
N VAL A 116 -17.13 -30.35 -37.29
CA VAL A 116 -18.41 -31.06 -37.22
C VAL A 116 -19.43 -30.36 -36.35
N ALA A 117 -19.00 -29.63 -35.32
CA ALA A 117 -19.83 -28.81 -34.49
C ALA A 117 -19.08 -27.62 -33.95
N SER A 118 -19.73 -26.47 -33.83
CA SER A 118 -19.10 -25.27 -33.27
C SER A 118 -20.10 -24.31 -32.70
N THR A 119 -19.65 -23.39 -31.88
CA THR A 119 -20.47 -22.31 -31.37
C THR A 119 -20.92 -21.41 -32.50
N MET A 120 -22.21 -21.05 -32.49
CA MET A 120 -22.89 -20.28 -33.53
C MET A 120 -22.80 -20.92 -34.95
N GLY A 121 -22.42 -22.18 -35.07
CA GLY A 121 -22.22 -22.84 -36.34
C GLY A 121 -21.05 -22.33 -37.20
N LEU A 122 -20.19 -21.50 -36.64
CA LEU A 122 -19.10 -20.86 -37.41
C LEU A 122 -18.03 -21.89 -37.82
N LEU A 123 -17.60 -21.86 -39.05
CA LEU A 123 -16.63 -22.74 -39.66
C LEU A 123 -17.09 -24.20 -39.82
N GLU A 124 -18.32 -24.58 -39.51
CA GLU A 124 -18.79 -25.95 -39.73
C GLU A 124 -18.68 -26.35 -41.17
N GLY A 125 -18.18 -27.56 -41.41
CA GLY A 125 -17.89 -28.09 -42.72
C GLY A 125 -16.53 -27.68 -43.31
N ASN A 126 -15.85 -26.65 -42.71
CA ASN A 126 -14.53 -26.22 -43.18
C ASN A 126 -13.42 -27.18 -42.70
N ASP A 127 -12.36 -27.26 -43.48
CA ASP A 127 -11.15 -27.98 -43.15
C ASP A 127 -10.21 -27.11 -42.31
N VAL A 128 -9.86 -27.59 -41.13
CA VAL A 128 -8.92 -26.96 -40.17
C VAL A 128 -7.71 -27.84 -39.90
N SER A 129 -7.52 -28.90 -40.70
CA SER A 129 -6.42 -29.89 -40.55
C SER A 129 -5.04 -29.23 -40.50
N MET A 130 -4.83 -28.14 -41.25
CA MET A 130 -3.56 -27.41 -41.30
C MET A 130 -3.44 -26.32 -40.20
N ARG A 131 -4.43 -26.21 -39.32
CA ARG A 131 -4.39 -25.20 -38.25
C ARG A 131 -3.51 -25.67 -37.09
N PRO A 132 -2.68 -24.77 -36.51
CA PRO A 132 -1.78 -25.12 -35.43
C PRO A 132 -2.50 -25.76 -34.26
N TRP A 133 -3.64 -25.20 -33.82
CA TRP A 133 -4.43 -25.74 -32.70
C TRP A 133 -4.91 -27.17 -32.95
N PHE A 134 -5.31 -27.49 -34.19
CA PHE A 134 -5.74 -28.84 -34.53
C PHE A 134 -4.57 -29.82 -34.47
N GLN A 135 -3.44 -29.44 -35.12
CA GLN A 135 -2.24 -30.28 -35.19
C GLN A 135 -1.69 -30.62 -33.80
N VAL A 136 -1.52 -29.61 -32.93
CA VAL A 136 -1.01 -29.86 -31.58
C VAL A 136 -2.04 -30.55 -30.67
N GLY A 137 -3.34 -30.36 -30.95
CA GLY A 137 -4.43 -31.02 -30.24
C GLY A 137 -4.53 -32.53 -30.47
N LEU A 138 -3.91 -33.05 -31.52
CA LEU A 138 -3.81 -34.49 -31.76
C LEU A 138 -2.93 -35.20 -30.72
N ASP A 139 -1.87 -34.54 -30.25
CA ASP A 139 -0.88 -35.11 -29.34
C ASP A 139 -1.29 -35.03 -27.85
N GLY A 140 -2.35 -34.31 -27.53
CA GLY A 140 -2.81 -34.12 -26.16
C GLY A 140 -3.37 -32.74 -25.89
N VAL A 141 -3.62 -32.45 -24.62
CA VAL A 141 -4.08 -31.10 -24.23
C VAL A 141 -2.94 -30.13 -24.39
N ARG A 142 -3.13 -29.12 -25.24
CA ARG A 142 -2.10 -28.12 -25.61
C ARG A 142 -2.71 -26.73 -25.65
N ALA A 143 -1.93 -25.76 -25.21
CA ALA A 143 -2.20 -24.36 -25.50
C ALA A 143 -1.36 -23.90 -26.69
N THR A 144 -1.97 -23.17 -27.61
CA THR A 144 -1.32 -22.56 -28.78
C THR A 144 -1.19 -21.07 -28.55
N ASP A 145 -0.04 -20.52 -28.87
CA ASP A 145 0.32 -19.14 -28.59
C ASP A 145 -0.57 -18.13 -29.33
N TYR A 146 -0.53 -16.90 -28.86
CA TYR A 146 -1.22 -15.74 -29.42
C TYR A 146 -1.07 -15.64 -30.95
N HIS A 147 -2.20 -15.52 -31.64
CA HIS A 147 -2.23 -15.41 -33.09
C HIS A 147 -3.45 -14.60 -33.60
N PRO A 148 -3.38 -14.06 -34.84
CA PRO A 148 -4.53 -13.37 -35.44
C PRO A 148 -5.64 -14.34 -35.86
N ALA A 149 -6.87 -13.86 -35.85
CA ALA A 149 -8.10 -14.61 -36.14
C ALA A 149 -8.35 -14.78 -37.66
N LEU A 150 -7.45 -15.35 -38.40
CA LEU A 150 -7.41 -15.35 -39.87
C LEU A 150 -8.75 -15.67 -40.57
N LEU A 151 -9.44 -16.75 -40.19
CA LEU A 151 -10.70 -17.16 -40.82
C LEU A 151 -11.90 -16.63 -40.04
N LEU A 152 -11.84 -16.70 -38.71
CA LEU A 152 -12.94 -16.28 -37.82
C LEU A 152 -13.19 -14.79 -37.89
N GLU A 153 -12.16 -13.96 -38.13
CA GLU A 153 -12.30 -12.50 -38.17
C GLU A 153 -13.35 -12.02 -39.18
N LYS A 154 -13.48 -12.73 -40.28
CA LYS A 154 -14.48 -12.42 -41.34
C LYS A 154 -15.91 -12.83 -40.96
N LEU A 155 -16.04 -13.74 -40.01
CA LEU A 155 -17.31 -14.32 -39.59
C LEU A 155 -17.82 -13.76 -38.26
N MET A 156 -16.91 -13.13 -37.51
CA MET A 156 -17.21 -12.54 -36.20
C MET A 156 -17.59 -11.05 -36.33
N PRO A 157 -18.25 -10.47 -35.33
CA PRO A 157 -18.57 -9.05 -35.30
C PRO A 157 -17.31 -8.19 -35.46
N GLN A 158 -17.38 -7.19 -36.34
CA GLN A 158 -16.28 -6.26 -36.54
C GLN A 158 -16.02 -5.44 -35.27
N ARG A 159 -14.74 -5.24 -34.96
CA ARG A 159 -14.26 -4.48 -33.80
C ARG A 159 -13.18 -3.50 -34.26
N PRO A 160 -12.97 -2.37 -33.52
CA PRO A 160 -11.85 -1.47 -33.76
C PRO A 160 -10.50 -2.17 -33.69
N ASP A 161 -10.35 -3.07 -32.71
CA ASP A 161 -9.17 -3.95 -32.57
C ASP A 161 -9.44 -5.30 -33.24
N PRO A 162 -8.52 -5.79 -34.08
CA PRO A 162 -8.63 -7.11 -34.69
C PRO A 162 -8.74 -8.23 -33.66
N TRP A 163 -9.48 -9.28 -34.00
CA TRP A 163 -9.58 -10.45 -33.15
C TRP A 163 -8.21 -11.14 -33.03
N ARG A 164 -7.83 -11.47 -31.81
CA ARG A 164 -6.63 -12.21 -31.46
C ARG A 164 -7.01 -13.30 -30.48
N PHE A 165 -6.43 -14.47 -30.65
CA PHE A 165 -6.76 -15.64 -29.86
C PHE A 165 -5.53 -16.27 -29.22
N VAL A 166 -5.83 -16.98 -28.15
CA VAL A 166 -5.01 -18.03 -27.56
C VAL A 166 -5.87 -19.27 -27.59
N ASP A 167 -5.34 -20.33 -28.13
CA ASP A 167 -6.14 -21.53 -28.28
C ASP A 167 -5.75 -22.58 -27.26
N VAL A 168 -6.74 -23.33 -26.81
CA VAL A 168 -6.55 -24.56 -26.04
C VAL A 168 -7.23 -25.69 -26.81
N SER A 169 -6.49 -26.74 -27.09
CA SER A 169 -7.00 -27.89 -27.80
C SER A 169 -6.76 -29.19 -27.05
N THR A 170 -7.62 -30.16 -27.30
CA THR A 170 -7.54 -31.46 -26.66
C THR A 170 -8.11 -32.54 -27.59
N PRO A 171 -7.49 -33.74 -27.65
CA PRO A 171 -8.08 -34.83 -28.36
C PRO A 171 -9.33 -35.35 -27.66
N VAL A 172 -10.30 -35.77 -28.41
CA VAL A 172 -11.51 -36.41 -27.97
C VAL A 172 -11.49 -37.88 -28.39
N PHE A 173 -11.57 -38.78 -27.44
CA PHE A 173 -11.58 -40.21 -27.70
C PHE A 173 -12.99 -40.76 -27.60
N ASN A 174 -13.34 -41.69 -28.48
CA ASN A 174 -14.59 -42.44 -28.41
C ASN A 174 -14.63 -43.40 -27.19
N GLN A 175 -15.67 -44.21 -27.07
CA GLN A 175 -15.78 -45.19 -25.99
C GLN A 175 -14.77 -46.33 -26.10
N GLU A 176 -14.33 -46.60 -27.28
CA GLU A 176 -13.34 -47.62 -27.63
C GLU A 176 -11.88 -47.14 -27.41
N GLY A 177 -11.68 -45.85 -27.06
CA GLY A 177 -10.38 -45.24 -26.83
C GLY A 177 -9.68 -44.79 -28.10
N GLU A 178 -10.36 -44.77 -29.25
CA GLU A 178 -9.80 -44.28 -30.52
C GLU A 178 -10.02 -42.77 -30.63
N LEU A 179 -9.06 -42.09 -31.32
CA LEU A 179 -9.18 -40.65 -31.58
C LEU A 179 -10.40 -40.41 -32.49
N PHE A 180 -11.39 -39.74 -31.93
CA PHE A 180 -12.66 -39.41 -32.60
C PHE A 180 -12.61 -38.01 -33.22
N ALA A 181 -12.10 -37.03 -32.44
CA ALA A 181 -12.10 -35.62 -32.82
C ALA A 181 -11.02 -34.84 -32.06
N VAL A 182 -10.83 -33.60 -32.45
CA VAL A 182 -10.07 -32.59 -31.69
C VAL A 182 -11.02 -31.45 -31.33
N LEU A 183 -11.06 -31.13 -30.07
CA LEU A 183 -11.80 -29.98 -29.53
C LEU A 183 -10.84 -28.79 -29.43
N GLY A 184 -11.23 -27.65 -29.98
CA GLY A 184 -10.50 -26.39 -29.91
C GLY A 184 -11.34 -25.29 -29.23
N LEU A 185 -10.76 -24.62 -28.27
CA LEU A 185 -11.30 -23.47 -27.57
C LEU A 185 -10.45 -22.26 -27.93
N HIS A 186 -11.02 -21.25 -28.57
CA HIS A 186 -10.35 -19.99 -28.89
C HIS A 186 -10.73 -18.93 -27.85
N LEU A 187 -9.78 -18.58 -27.00
CA LEU A 187 -9.94 -17.51 -26.02
C LEU A 187 -9.65 -16.17 -26.69
N SER A 188 -10.57 -15.23 -26.58
CA SER A 188 -10.35 -13.85 -27.01
C SER A 188 -9.28 -13.19 -26.18
N TRP A 189 -8.25 -12.59 -26.80
CA TRP A 189 -7.20 -11.85 -26.09
C TRP A 189 -7.70 -10.70 -25.22
N GLU A 190 -8.98 -10.33 -25.33
CA GLU A 190 -9.61 -9.27 -24.55
C GLU A 190 -9.62 -9.56 -23.04
N TRP A 191 -9.61 -10.86 -22.65
CA TRP A 191 -9.47 -11.20 -21.24
C TRP A 191 -8.12 -10.72 -20.67
N ALA A 192 -7.03 -10.87 -21.40
CA ALA A 192 -5.70 -10.41 -20.96
C ALA A 192 -5.66 -8.87 -20.85
N ARG A 193 -6.27 -8.17 -21.83
CA ARG A 193 -6.43 -6.71 -21.77
C ARG A 193 -7.27 -6.27 -20.59
N ARG A 194 -8.32 -7.01 -20.28
CA ARG A 194 -9.20 -6.74 -19.12
C ARG A 194 -8.45 -6.92 -17.81
N GLN A 195 -7.66 -7.98 -17.67
CA GLN A 195 -6.81 -8.21 -16.50
C GLN A 195 -5.79 -7.06 -16.31
N ALA A 196 -5.12 -6.68 -17.37
CA ALA A 196 -4.19 -5.56 -17.31
C ALA A 196 -4.88 -4.25 -16.90
N ARG A 197 -6.08 -3.96 -17.44
CA ARG A 197 -6.87 -2.77 -17.05
C ARG A 197 -7.32 -2.80 -15.59
N MET A 198 -7.64 -3.97 -15.05
CA MET A 198 -8.03 -4.12 -13.64
C MET A 198 -6.85 -3.96 -12.69
N LEU A 199 -5.68 -4.44 -13.06
CA LEU A 199 -4.46 -4.31 -12.26
C LEU A 199 -3.91 -2.88 -12.28
N LEU A 200 -3.99 -2.20 -13.43
CA LEU A 200 -3.62 -0.81 -13.56
C LEU A 200 -4.72 0.10 -13.05
N THR A 201 -4.70 0.39 -11.76
CA THR A 201 -5.59 1.39 -11.17
C THR A 201 -5.43 2.77 -11.84
N PRO A 202 -6.43 3.66 -11.74
CA PRO A 202 -6.32 5.03 -12.29
C PRO A 202 -5.04 5.74 -11.82
N ALA A 203 -4.71 5.64 -10.54
CA ALA A 203 -3.49 6.23 -9.98
C ALA A 203 -2.22 5.66 -10.63
N LEU A 204 -2.10 4.35 -10.78
CA LEU A 204 -0.93 3.72 -11.41
C LEU A 204 -0.77 4.16 -12.87
N ARG A 205 -1.87 4.35 -13.60
CA ARG A 205 -1.86 4.86 -14.98
C ARG A 205 -1.41 6.32 -15.05
N GLU A 206 -1.89 7.15 -14.13
CA GLU A 206 -1.48 8.55 -14.01
C GLU A 206 0.03 8.66 -13.76
N TYR A 207 0.57 7.79 -12.92
CA TYR A 207 2.02 7.68 -12.69
C TYR A 207 2.77 6.95 -13.82
N GLY A 208 2.10 6.64 -14.94
CA GLY A 208 2.74 6.09 -16.13
C GLY A 208 3.18 4.65 -16.01
N ALA A 209 2.54 3.85 -15.15
CA ALA A 209 2.77 2.42 -15.12
C ALA A 209 2.11 1.73 -16.31
N GLU A 210 2.81 0.81 -16.97
CA GLU A 210 2.38 0.08 -18.14
C GLU A 210 2.66 -1.41 -17.96
N ILE A 211 1.69 -2.25 -18.31
CA ILE A 211 1.84 -3.70 -18.31
C ILE A 211 2.08 -4.15 -19.75
N LEU A 212 3.12 -4.95 -19.94
CA LEU A 212 3.42 -5.60 -21.21
C LEU A 212 3.41 -7.11 -21.02
N VAL A 213 2.87 -7.80 -22.01
CA VAL A 213 3.02 -9.26 -22.16
C VAL A 213 3.81 -9.49 -23.44
N VAL A 214 4.89 -10.22 -23.34
CA VAL A 214 5.88 -10.39 -24.41
C VAL A 214 6.08 -11.87 -24.66
N ARG A 215 6.03 -12.25 -25.93
CA ARG A 215 6.33 -13.62 -26.38
C ARG A 215 7.82 -13.93 -26.19
N ASP A 216 8.15 -15.20 -26.24
CA ASP A 216 9.52 -15.67 -26.08
C ASP A 216 10.49 -15.16 -27.18
N ASP A 217 9.98 -14.80 -28.37
CA ASP A 217 10.75 -14.17 -29.46
C ASP A 217 10.99 -12.65 -29.26
N GLY A 218 10.37 -12.04 -28.24
CA GLY A 218 10.45 -10.61 -27.97
C GLY A 218 9.28 -9.79 -28.52
N THR A 219 8.33 -10.42 -29.20
CA THR A 219 7.15 -9.72 -29.74
C THR A 219 6.20 -9.30 -28.60
N VAL A 220 5.83 -8.05 -28.58
CA VAL A 220 4.87 -7.50 -27.59
C VAL A 220 3.45 -7.89 -28.00
N LEU A 221 2.78 -8.67 -27.18
CA LEU A 221 1.40 -9.14 -27.38
C LEU A 221 0.36 -8.22 -26.74
N LEU A 222 0.75 -7.56 -25.66
CA LEU A 222 -0.05 -6.57 -24.93
C LEU A 222 0.88 -5.48 -24.41
N GLY A 223 0.45 -4.23 -24.51
CA GLY A 223 1.22 -3.08 -24.07
C GLY A 223 0.70 -1.79 -24.67
N PRO A 224 1.49 -0.71 -24.59
CA PRO A 224 1.22 0.52 -25.30
C PRO A 224 1.07 0.30 -26.81
N PRO A 225 0.13 0.98 -27.48
CA PRO A 225 -0.18 0.73 -28.90
C PRO A 225 1.04 0.80 -29.82
N GLU A 226 2.00 1.67 -29.51
CA GLU A 226 3.23 1.85 -30.30
C GLU A 226 4.21 0.68 -30.20
N LEU A 227 4.06 -0.19 -29.19
CA LEU A 227 4.91 -1.35 -28.98
C LEU A 227 4.26 -2.67 -29.41
N VAL A 228 2.92 -2.72 -29.47
CA VAL A 228 2.20 -3.95 -29.82
C VAL A 228 2.64 -4.45 -31.21
N GLU A 229 2.87 -5.75 -31.33
CA GLU A 229 3.39 -6.45 -32.50
C GLU A 229 4.83 -6.05 -32.91
N ARG A 230 5.54 -5.28 -32.07
CA ARG A 230 6.98 -4.99 -32.25
C ARG A 230 7.82 -5.91 -31.38
N GLN A 231 9.03 -6.15 -31.83
CA GLN A 231 10.03 -6.87 -31.05
C GLN A 231 10.79 -5.91 -30.14
N ILE A 232 10.96 -6.31 -28.89
CA ILE A 232 11.78 -5.62 -27.90
C ILE A 232 12.87 -6.57 -27.40
N ASP A 233 13.98 -5.99 -26.98
CA ASP A 233 15.04 -6.69 -26.25
C ASP A 233 15.49 -5.80 -25.08
N THR A 234 15.23 -6.25 -23.86
CA THR A 234 15.54 -5.54 -22.63
C THR A 234 16.15 -6.50 -21.61
N ASP A 235 16.87 -5.96 -20.62
CA ASP A 235 17.47 -6.78 -19.56
C ASP A 235 16.41 -7.54 -18.75
N SER A 236 15.30 -6.89 -18.46
CA SER A 236 14.15 -7.49 -17.77
C SER A 236 13.58 -8.68 -18.55
N LEU A 237 13.43 -8.52 -19.88
CA LEU A 237 12.95 -9.60 -20.74
C LEU A 237 13.93 -10.78 -20.75
N ARG A 238 15.23 -10.53 -20.87
CA ARG A 238 16.25 -11.59 -20.84
C ARG A 238 16.23 -12.37 -19.53
N ARG A 239 16.08 -11.68 -18.39
CA ARG A 239 15.98 -12.32 -17.07
C ARG A 239 14.68 -13.11 -16.92
N ALA A 240 13.55 -12.52 -17.33
CA ALA A 240 12.27 -13.20 -17.28
C ALA A 240 12.31 -14.54 -18.05
N ARG A 241 12.93 -14.57 -19.24
CA ARG A 241 13.11 -15.80 -20.05
C ARG A 241 13.93 -16.89 -19.35
N LEU A 242 14.84 -16.51 -18.48
CA LEU A 242 15.60 -17.45 -17.64
C LEU A 242 14.77 -18.00 -16.46
N GLY A 243 13.54 -17.50 -16.28
CA GLY A 243 12.66 -17.85 -15.18
C GLY A 243 12.88 -16.99 -13.92
N ASP A 244 13.73 -15.98 -14.01
CA ASP A 244 13.94 -15.04 -12.92
C ASP A 244 12.70 -14.14 -12.74
N THR A 245 12.52 -13.68 -11.52
CA THR A 245 11.51 -12.71 -11.17
C THR A 245 12.11 -11.59 -10.32
N GLY A 246 11.68 -10.38 -10.55
CA GLY A 246 12.24 -9.25 -9.82
C GLY A 246 11.82 -7.92 -10.41
N ALA A 247 12.56 -6.89 -10.03
CA ALA A 247 12.50 -5.59 -10.67
C ALA A 247 13.92 -5.05 -10.87
N LEU A 248 14.10 -4.23 -11.88
CA LEU A 248 15.38 -3.58 -12.17
C LEU A 248 15.17 -2.24 -12.88
N ARG A 249 16.20 -1.41 -12.79
CA ARG A 249 16.31 -0.20 -13.58
C ARG A 249 16.99 -0.49 -14.91
N GLU A 250 16.37 -0.10 -16.02
CA GLU A 250 16.92 -0.32 -17.35
C GLU A 250 16.56 0.83 -18.30
N VAL A 251 17.30 0.93 -19.40
CA VAL A 251 17.03 1.88 -20.47
C VAL A 251 16.34 1.16 -21.62
N TRP A 252 15.15 1.61 -21.97
CA TRP A 252 14.34 1.03 -23.03
C TRP A 252 14.74 1.57 -24.42
N PRO A 253 14.38 0.87 -25.49
CA PRO A 253 14.49 1.39 -26.84
C PRO A 253 13.82 2.77 -26.94
N GLY A 254 14.58 3.79 -27.31
CA GLY A 254 14.13 5.19 -27.26
C GLY A 254 14.84 6.05 -26.20
N GLY A 255 15.76 5.44 -25.41
CA GLY A 255 16.70 6.17 -24.53
C GLY A 255 16.13 6.58 -23.18
N ARG A 256 14.87 6.24 -22.86
CA ARG A 256 14.27 6.53 -21.55
C ARG A 256 14.58 5.45 -20.52
N ALA A 257 14.85 5.88 -19.30
CA ALA A 257 15.04 4.98 -18.17
C ALA A 257 13.68 4.62 -17.53
N TYR A 258 13.51 3.34 -17.27
CA TYR A 258 12.34 2.78 -16.61
C TYR A 258 12.76 1.90 -15.44
N LEU A 259 11.92 1.84 -14.42
CA LEU A 259 11.89 0.76 -13.46
C LEU A 259 10.98 -0.32 -14.03
N THR A 260 11.46 -1.55 -14.14
CA THR A 260 10.72 -2.64 -14.77
C THR A 260 10.66 -3.85 -13.84
N GLY A 261 9.45 -4.19 -13.39
CA GLY A 261 9.16 -5.46 -12.73
C GLY A 261 8.94 -6.55 -13.78
N PHE A 262 9.43 -7.77 -13.54
CA PHE A 262 9.36 -8.83 -14.53
C PHE A 262 9.10 -10.20 -13.91
N SER A 263 8.40 -11.03 -14.66
CA SER A 263 8.14 -12.44 -14.34
C SER A 263 7.80 -13.21 -15.61
N GLN A 264 7.81 -14.54 -15.57
CA GLN A 264 7.45 -15.39 -16.71
C GLN A 264 6.27 -16.29 -16.35
N THR A 265 5.33 -16.46 -17.30
CA THR A 265 4.24 -17.45 -17.20
C THR A 265 4.76 -18.86 -17.52
N GLY A 266 3.95 -19.87 -17.18
CA GLY A 266 4.25 -21.25 -17.49
C GLY A 266 5.22 -21.91 -16.51
N GLN A 267 5.26 -23.24 -16.56
CA GLN A 267 6.21 -24.03 -15.79
C GLN A 267 7.21 -24.67 -16.75
N PRO A 268 8.51 -24.67 -16.46
CA PRO A 268 9.50 -25.36 -17.27
C PRO A 268 9.12 -26.84 -17.41
N GLY A 269 9.08 -27.33 -18.66
CA GLY A 269 8.75 -28.74 -18.96
C GLY A 269 7.26 -29.06 -19.09
N ASN A 270 6.35 -28.14 -18.81
CA ASN A 270 4.93 -28.35 -19.04
C ASN A 270 4.51 -27.80 -20.44
N ALA A 271 4.37 -28.69 -21.41
CA ALA A 271 4.02 -28.35 -22.78
C ALA A 271 2.57 -27.82 -22.96
N ALA A 272 1.76 -27.86 -21.91
CA ALA A 272 0.41 -27.27 -21.90
C ALA A 272 0.43 -25.80 -21.46
N THR A 273 1.58 -25.23 -21.11
CA THR A 273 1.71 -23.86 -20.64
C THR A 273 2.41 -22.98 -21.67
N LEU A 274 1.92 -21.75 -21.78
CA LEU A 274 2.51 -20.74 -22.65
C LEU A 274 3.58 -19.97 -21.88
N ARG A 275 4.72 -19.72 -22.55
CA ARG A 275 5.84 -18.98 -21.98
C ARG A 275 5.80 -17.53 -22.45
N TRP A 276 5.17 -16.70 -21.66
CA TRP A 276 5.17 -15.25 -21.86
C TRP A 276 5.94 -14.56 -20.76
N SER A 277 6.69 -13.55 -21.12
CA SER A 277 7.30 -12.65 -20.14
C SER A 277 6.32 -11.52 -19.85
N VAL A 278 6.02 -11.33 -18.58
CA VAL A 278 5.22 -10.20 -18.10
C VAL A 278 6.17 -9.14 -17.59
N LEU A 279 6.14 -7.98 -18.20
CA LEU A 279 6.91 -6.81 -17.82
C LEU A 279 5.94 -5.72 -17.35
N VAL A 280 6.25 -5.11 -16.22
CA VAL A 280 5.50 -3.93 -15.74
C VAL A 280 6.52 -2.81 -15.59
N ARG A 281 6.43 -1.82 -16.45
CA ARG A 281 7.38 -0.70 -16.44
C ARG A 281 6.73 0.59 -15.98
N GLN A 282 7.52 1.44 -15.39
CA GLN A 282 7.15 2.79 -15.01
C GLN A 282 8.32 3.72 -15.29
N ASP A 283 8.05 4.86 -15.92
CA ASP A 283 9.05 5.89 -16.14
C ASP A 283 9.72 6.28 -14.81
N GLU A 284 11.06 6.26 -14.76
CA GLU A 284 11.83 6.50 -13.52
C GLU A 284 11.52 7.89 -12.94
N GLU A 285 11.41 8.90 -13.78
CA GLU A 285 11.13 10.27 -13.35
C GLU A 285 9.74 10.38 -12.69
N LYS A 286 8.74 9.72 -13.27
CA LYS A 286 7.38 9.68 -12.70
C LYS A 286 7.31 8.83 -11.43
N ALA A 287 8.04 7.72 -11.38
CA ALA A 287 8.10 6.86 -10.20
C ALA A 287 8.65 7.60 -8.99
N LEU A 288 9.62 8.49 -9.22
CA LEU A 288 10.30 9.27 -8.18
C LEU A 288 9.71 10.66 -7.96
N HIS A 289 8.68 11.03 -8.73
CA HIS A 289 8.11 12.38 -8.68
C HIS A 289 7.67 12.78 -7.26
N GLY A 290 6.99 11.89 -6.54
CA GLY A 290 6.58 12.14 -5.14
C GLY A 290 7.76 12.37 -4.19
N ALA A 291 8.86 11.62 -4.37
CA ALA A 291 10.06 11.80 -3.56
C ALA A 291 10.78 13.12 -3.90
N THR A 292 10.82 13.51 -5.17
CA THR A 292 11.44 14.78 -5.62
C THR A 292 10.62 15.99 -5.19
N GLU A 293 9.30 15.90 -5.24
CA GLU A 293 8.40 16.95 -4.75
C GLU A 293 8.52 17.12 -3.22
N LEU A 294 8.51 16.01 -2.47
CA LEU A 294 8.73 16.04 -1.03
C LEU A 294 10.07 16.70 -0.69
N LYS A 295 11.14 16.32 -1.41
CA LYS A 295 12.46 16.94 -1.28
C LYS A 295 12.41 18.45 -1.52
N GLY A 296 11.73 18.89 -2.57
CA GLY A 296 11.57 20.32 -2.88
C GLY A 296 10.84 21.07 -1.78
N ARG A 297 9.73 20.53 -1.26
CA ARG A 297 8.98 21.11 -0.15
C ARG A 297 9.81 21.16 1.15
N MET A 298 10.48 20.07 1.49
CA MET A 298 11.35 20.01 2.67
C MET A 298 12.50 21.00 2.57
N LEU A 299 13.12 21.16 1.39
CA LEU A 299 14.14 22.16 1.16
C LEU A 299 13.60 23.58 1.39
N GLY A 300 12.43 23.89 0.82
CA GLY A 300 11.78 25.18 0.99
C GLY A 300 11.54 25.52 2.47
N TRP A 301 10.94 24.57 3.21
CA TRP A 301 10.71 24.75 4.66
C TRP A 301 12.01 24.84 5.46
N SER A 302 13.05 24.06 5.11
CA SER A 302 14.35 24.10 5.78
C SER A 302 15.06 25.44 5.57
N VAL A 303 15.00 25.98 4.36
CA VAL A 303 15.57 27.31 4.04
C VAL A 303 14.82 28.41 4.79
N LEU A 304 13.49 28.36 4.82
CA LEU A 304 12.66 29.35 5.50
C LEU A 304 12.90 29.32 7.02
N LEU A 305 12.94 28.14 7.61
CA LEU A 305 13.24 27.95 9.03
C LEU A 305 14.67 28.39 9.35
N GLY A 306 15.64 28.06 8.48
CA GLY A 306 17.03 28.49 8.62
C GLY A 306 17.17 30.01 8.55
N ALA A 307 16.48 30.67 7.64
CA ALA A 307 16.45 32.12 7.54
C ALA A 307 15.85 32.77 8.80
N LEU A 308 14.73 32.21 9.28
CA LEU A 308 14.10 32.68 10.51
C LEU A 308 15.01 32.54 11.73
N LEU A 309 15.63 31.37 11.90
CA LEU A 309 16.59 31.13 12.98
C LEU A 309 17.81 32.06 12.90
N THR A 310 18.32 32.30 11.68
CA THR A 310 19.43 33.23 11.45
C THR A 310 19.02 34.66 11.81
N LEU A 311 17.83 35.09 11.41
CA LEU A 311 17.28 36.41 11.75
C LEU A 311 17.15 36.58 13.26
N VAL A 312 16.53 35.60 13.92
CA VAL A 312 16.36 35.62 15.39
C VAL A 312 17.73 35.66 16.09
N ALA A 313 18.68 34.84 15.64
CA ALA A 313 20.03 34.81 16.17
C ALA A 313 20.75 36.14 15.96
N ALA A 314 20.62 36.77 14.77
CA ALA A 314 21.23 38.08 14.48
C ALA A 314 20.64 39.19 15.35
N LEU A 315 19.31 39.17 15.57
CA LEU A 315 18.62 40.12 16.47
C LEU A 315 19.09 39.94 17.92
N LEU A 316 19.14 38.68 18.38
CA LEU A 316 19.63 38.35 19.72
C LEU A 316 21.12 38.72 19.90
N ALA A 317 21.96 38.37 18.90
CA ALA A 317 23.37 38.70 18.93
C ALA A 317 23.63 40.23 18.94
N ARG A 318 22.86 40.99 18.14
CA ARG A 318 22.91 42.46 18.19
C ARG A 318 22.46 42.99 19.54
N ARG A 319 21.36 42.51 20.07
CA ARG A 319 20.80 42.97 21.34
C ARG A 319 21.68 42.60 22.54
N LEU A 320 22.40 41.46 22.46
CA LEU A 320 23.34 41.02 23.50
C LEU A 320 24.72 41.65 23.38
N ALA A 321 25.20 41.89 22.15
CA ALA A 321 26.56 42.45 21.93
C ALA A 321 26.61 43.98 22.01
N GLN A 322 25.50 44.66 21.72
CA GLN A 322 25.43 46.12 21.74
C GLN A 322 25.82 46.75 23.11
N PRO A 323 25.29 46.23 24.23
CA PRO A 323 25.70 46.70 25.54
C PRO A 323 27.17 46.42 25.87
N MET A 324 27.68 45.24 25.45
CA MET A 324 29.08 44.85 25.66
C MET A 324 30.07 45.74 24.87
N THR A 325 29.73 46.09 23.63
CA THR A 325 30.56 47.02 22.84
C THR A 325 30.54 48.42 23.40
N GLN A 326 29.41 48.86 23.92
CA GLN A 326 29.32 50.16 24.60
C GLN A 326 30.08 50.17 25.93
N LEU A 327 29.99 49.07 26.71
CA LEU A 327 30.74 48.90 27.94
C LEU A 327 32.25 48.84 27.67
N GLY A 328 32.67 48.05 26.66
CA GLY A 328 34.08 47.95 26.25
C GLY A 328 34.67 49.31 25.83
N GLN A 329 33.91 50.08 25.03
CA GLN A 329 34.31 51.43 24.63
C GLN A 329 34.31 52.44 25.79
N ALA A 330 33.44 52.25 26.80
CA ALA A 330 33.44 53.07 28.00
C ALA A 330 34.64 52.71 28.89
N ILE A 331 34.96 51.43 29.03
CA ILE A 331 36.11 50.93 29.79
C ILE A 331 37.41 51.36 29.12
N GLU A 332 37.53 51.20 27.77
CA GLU A 332 38.72 51.69 27.04
C GLU A 332 38.98 53.17 27.26
N ARG A 333 37.93 53.99 27.21
CA ARG A 333 38.05 55.44 27.49
C ARG A 333 38.45 55.75 28.91
N VAL A 334 37.98 54.97 29.89
CA VAL A 334 38.39 55.08 31.28
C VAL A 334 39.87 54.64 31.45
N ILE A 335 40.22 53.51 30.81
CA ILE A 335 41.60 53.02 30.85
C ILE A 335 42.57 54.01 30.19
N GLU A 336 42.21 54.58 29.04
CA GLU A 336 43.06 55.63 28.36
C GLU A 336 43.16 56.89 29.18
N ALA A 337 42.07 57.33 29.83
CA ALA A 337 42.09 58.48 30.71
C ALA A 337 42.97 58.25 31.95
N THR A 338 42.84 57.01 32.52
CA THR A 338 43.63 56.60 33.68
C THR A 338 45.12 56.45 33.33
N ALA A 339 45.44 55.89 32.17
CA ALA A 339 46.81 55.69 31.68
C ALA A 339 47.50 57.04 31.37
N ASN A 340 46.79 58.11 31.01
CA ASN A 340 47.29 59.39 30.63
C ASN A 340 47.23 60.45 31.75
N GLN A 341 46.94 60.08 33.01
CA GLN A 341 46.82 60.99 34.18
C GLN A 341 45.97 62.24 33.89
N LYS A 342 45.01 62.16 33.03
CA LYS A 342 44.02 63.19 32.76
C LYS A 342 42.78 62.91 33.64
N ASP A 343 42.08 63.97 34.02
CA ASP A 343 40.86 63.87 34.77
C ASP A 343 39.94 62.83 34.16
N VAL A 344 39.55 61.81 34.91
CA VAL A 344 38.74 60.73 34.47
C VAL A 344 37.35 61.26 34.08
N PRO A 345 36.99 61.24 32.79
CA PRO A 345 35.70 61.75 32.38
C PRO A 345 34.58 60.93 33.05
N PRO A 346 33.49 61.57 33.51
CA PRO A 346 32.41 60.86 34.12
C PRO A 346 31.87 59.80 33.14
N ILE A 347 31.72 58.59 33.62
CA ILE A 347 31.19 57.48 32.79
C ILE A 347 29.81 57.90 32.25
N PRO A 348 29.66 58.02 30.92
CA PRO A 348 28.41 58.48 30.34
C PRO A 348 27.26 57.51 30.75
N ARG A 349 26.12 58.07 31.09
CA ARG A 349 24.91 57.26 31.31
C ARG A 349 24.53 56.57 30.02
N ILE A 350 24.85 55.30 29.93
CA ILE A 350 24.46 54.51 28.76
C ILE A 350 22.96 54.28 28.85
N HIS A 351 22.20 54.89 27.96
CA HIS A 351 20.74 54.66 27.91
C HIS A 351 20.47 53.21 27.54
N GLY A 352 19.98 52.41 28.50
CA GLY A 352 19.77 50.97 28.39
C GLY A 352 20.34 50.15 29.54
N PHE A 353 21.34 50.68 30.25
CA PHE A 353 21.89 50.13 31.48
C PHE A 353 21.81 51.20 32.55
N HIS A 354 20.79 51.09 33.41
CA HIS A 354 20.54 52.02 34.52
C HIS A 354 21.71 52.05 35.52
N GLU A 355 22.66 51.12 35.35
CA GLU A 355 23.64 50.72 36.36
C GLU A 355 25.08 51.10 36.04
N ALA A 356 25.35 51.77 34.92
CA ALA A 356 26.70 52.27 34.65
C ALA A 356 27.20 53.26 35.73
N ASN A 357 26.29 53.90 36.46
CA ASN A 357 26.61 54.79 37.57
C ASN A 357 26.88 54.07 38.89
N MET A 358 26.63 52.79 38.98
CA MET A 358 26.73 52.03 40.23
C MET A 358 27.86 50.98 40.19
N LEU A 359 28.79 51.05 39.20
CA LEU A 359 29.83 50.02 39.04
C LEU A 359 30.81 49.93 40.22
N SER A 360 30.97 51.00 41.03
CA SER A 360 31.85 50.98 42.20
C SER A 360 31.14 50.69 43.52
N SER A 361 29.84 51.00 43.65
CA SER A 361 29.08 50.77 44.88
C SER A 361 28.20 49.52 44.80
N THR A 362 27.86 49.03 43.61
CA THR A 362 26.84 48.00 43.39
C THR A 362 27.33 46.67 42.92
N MET A 363 28.66 46.47 42.83
CA MET A 363 29.13 45.09 42.60
C MET A 363 28.62 44.12 43.66
N ARG A 364 28.40 44.59 44.87
CA ARG A 364 27.74 43.79 45.92
C ARG A 364 26.26 43.60 45.66
N ASP A 365 25.53 44.65 45.30
CA ASP A 365 24.12 44.57 44.99
C ASP A 365 23.86 43.78 43.70
N LEU A 366 24.78 43.76 42.75
CA LEU A 366 24.71 42.98 41.54
C LEU A 366 24.79 41.48 41.85
N VAL A 367 25.71 41.08 42.75
CA VAL A 367 25.84 39.66 43.15
C VAL A 367 24.61 39.18 43.88
N ASP A 368 24.07 40.01 44.79
CA ASP A 368 22.82 39.65 45.53
C ASP A 368 21.59 39.75 44.65
N SER A 369 21.59 40.62 43.64
CA SER A 369 20.55 40.69 42.63
C SER A 369 20.63 39.51 41.66
N GLU A 370 21.85 39.12 41.24
CA GLU A 370 22.07 37.97 40.36
C GLU A 370 21.64 36.65 41.02
N ALA A 371 21.96 36.52 42.35
CA ALA A 371 21.50 35.32 43.09
C ALA A 371 19.96 35.24 43.19
N ARG A 372 19.29 36.36 43.40
CA ARG A 372 17.82 36.45 43.40
C ARG A 372 17.22 36.23 42.03
N TYR A 373 17.84 36.76 40.96
CA TYR A 373 17.39 36.51 39.59
C TYR A 373 17.59 35.04 39.16
N ARG A 374 18.70 34.40 39.56
CA ARG A 374 18.93 32.97 39.32
C ARG A 374 17.90 32.11 40.01
N GLY A 375 17.58 32.43 41.26
CA GLY A 375 16.53 31.72 41.99
C GLY A 375 15.14 31.88 41.36
N ALA A 376 14.80 33.09 40.90
CA ALA A 376 13.53 33.35 40.23
C ALA A 376 13.45 32.70 38.81
N LEU A 377 14.60 32.70 38.08
CA LEU A 377 14.68 32.05 36.78
C LEU A 377 14.57 30.52 36.91
N GLN A 378 15.20 29.98 37.94
CA GLN A 378 15.14 28.55 38.23
C GLN A 378 13.73 28.11 38.58
N GLN A 379 13.02 28.89 39.44
CA GLN A 379 11.62 28.67 39.73
C GLN A 379 10.72 28.82 38.47
N MET A 380 11.02 29.80 37.63
CA MET A 380 10.28 30.00 36.38
C MET A 380 10.51 28.87 35.37
N ASN A 381 11.77 28.36 35.26
CA ASN A 381 12.08 27.20 34.42
C ASN A 381 11.39 25.93 34.94
N GLU A 382 11.43 25.67 36.26
CA GLU A 382 10.73 24.53 36.84
C GLU A 382 9.21 24.61 36.61
N HIS A 383 8.66 25.82 36.67
CA HIS A 383 7.22 26.03 36.40
C HIS A 383 6.89 25.86 34.89
N LEU A 384 7.77 26.33 34.01
CA LEU A 384 7.62 26.14 32.55
C LEU A 384 7.80 24.68 32.12
N GLU A 385 8.79 23.98 32.68
CA GLU A 385 8.98 22.54 32.42
C GLU A 385 7.78 21.73 32.89
N THR A 386 7.21 22.06 34.05
CA THR A 386 6.01 21.40 34.55
C THR A 386 4.80 21.69 33.66
N ALA A 387 4.59 22.94 33.24
CA ALA A 387 3.51 23.33 32.34
C ALA A 387 3.63 22.72 30.92
N VAL A 388 4.87 22.60 30.41
CA VAL A 388 5.15 21.94 29.13
C VAL A 388 4.87 20.44 29.24
N ALA A 389 5.27 19.79 30.35
CA ALA A 389 5.01 18.38 30.57
C ALA A 389 3.51 18.06 30.67
N GLU A 390 2.75 18.88 31.41
CA GLU A 390 1.29 18.73 31.52
C GLU A 390 0.59 18.93 30.17
N ARG A 391 0.96 19.96 29.41
CA ARG A 391 0.39 20.19 28.07
C ARG A 391 0.75 19.09 27.06
N THR A 392 1.97 18.55 27.16
CA THR A 392 2.40 17.46 26.26
C THR A 392 1.68 16.16 26.58
N ALA A 393 1.46 15.87 27.87
CA ALA A 393 0.69 14.70 28.28
C ALA A 393 -0.80 14.82 27.85
N GLU A 394 -1.39 16.02 27.96
CA GLU A 394 -2.76 16.30 27.52
C GLU A 394 -2.90 16.17 26.00
N LEU A 395 -1.94 16.70 25.23
CA LEU A 395 -1.88 16.57 23.78
C LEU A 395 -1.67 15.11 23.35
N HIS A 396 -0.82 14.36 24.04
CA HIS A 396 -0.62 12.93 23.77
C HIS A 396 -1.91 12.12 24.03
N ALA A 397 -2.62 12.43 25.10
CA ALA A 397 -3.89 11.76 25.40
C ALA A 397 -4.97 12.04 24.32
N LEU A 398 -4.99 13.25 23.77
CA LEU A 398 -5.91 13.65 22.69
C LEU A 398 -5.55 12.99 21.34
N LEU A 399 -4.26 12.75 21.07
CA LEU A 399 -3.79 12.14 19.84
C LEU A 399 -4.09 10.63 19.73
N LEU A 400 -4.43 9.99 20.84
CA LEU A 400 -4.68 8.55 20.89
C LEU A 400 -6.17 8.18 20.90
N ARG A 401 -7.04 9.18 20.87
CA ARG A 401 -8.49 8.96 20.86
C ARG A 401 -9.13 9.45 19.58
N ASP A 402 -10.18 8.78 19.18
CA ASP A 402 -11.08 9.25 18.13
C ASP A 402 -11.97 10.36 18.68
N VAL A 403 -11.97 11.51 18.03
CA VAL A 403 -12.66 12.72 18.49
C VAL A 403 -14.17 12.54 18.58
N LEU A 404 -14.74 11.68 17.73
CA LEU A 404 -16.18 11.48 17.66
C LEU A 404 -16.67 10.51 18.74
N THR A 405 -16.01 9.36 18.87
CA THR A 405 -16.47 8.27 19.73
C THR A 405 -15.76 8.20 21.08
N GLY A 406 -14.64 8.93 21.23
CA GLY A 406 -13.80 8.86 22.43
C GLY A 406 -13.01 7.55 22.58
N LEU A 407 -13.20 6.61 21.68
CA LEU A 407 -12.48 5.34 21.65
C LEU A 407 -11.00 5.54 21.28
N PRO A 408 -10.11 4.60 21.58
CA PRO A 408 -8.81 4.51 20.98
C PRO A 408 -8.91 4.67 19.47
N ASN A 409 -8.06 5.53 18.90
CA ASN A 409 -7.99 5.71 17.47
C ASN A 409 -7.04 4.66 16.83
N ARG A 410 -6.85 4.72 15.54
CA ARG A 410 -5.95 3.82 14.80
C ARG A 410 -4.54 3.81 15.39
N ARG A 411 -4.03 4.98 15.80
CA ARG A 411 -2.68 5.09 16.37
C ARG A 411 -2.59 4.36 17.70
N ALA A 412 -3.55 4.60 18.59
CA ALA A 412 -3.62 3.91 19.86
C ALA A 412 -3.73 2.38 19.72
N LEU A 413 -4.47 1.93 18.71
CA LEU A 413 -4.54 0.51 18.39
C LEU A 413 -3.17 -0.02 17.97
N MET A 414 -2.52 0.62 17.00
CA MET A 414 -1.23 0.18 16.48
C MET A 414 -0.13 0.19 17.54
N ASP A 415 -0.17 1.17 18.43
CA ASP A 415 0.77 1.27 19.55
C ASP A 415 0.54 0.16 20.60
N SER A 416 -0.70 -0.33 20.74
CA SER A 416 -1.07 -1.36 21.74
C SER A 416 -0.89 -2.80 21.24
N LEU A 417 -0.99 -3.04 19.92
CA LEU A 417 -0.95 -4.38 19.36
C LEU A 417 0.37 -5.14 19.63
N PRO A 418 1.56 -4.53 19.56
CA PRO A 418 2.81 -5.22 19.90
C PRO A 418 2.82 -5.76 21.32
N ASP A 419 2.28 -4.99 22.27
CA ASP A 419 2.19 -5.42 23.68
C ASP A 419 1.21 -6.58 23.85
N ILE A 420 0.09 -6.55 23.13
CA ILE A 420 -0.91 -7.62 23.11
C ILE A 420 -0.27 -8.92 22.56
N MET A 421 0.40 -8.82 21.41
CA MET A 421 1.11 -9.96 20.81
C MET A 421 2.19 -10.52 21.77
N GLY A 422 2.91 -9.64 22.45
CA GLY A 422 3.87 -10.01 23.49
C GLY A 422 3.20 -10.71 24.68
N ARG A 423 1.97 -10.33 25.05
CA ARG A 423 1.20 -10.99 26.11
C ARG A 423 0.76 -12.40 25.69
N VAL A 424 0.33 -12.60 24.44
CA VAL A 424 0.00 -13.92 23.90
C VAL A 424 1.19 -14.88 24.04
N GLY A 425 2.40 -14.42 23.67
CA GLY A 425 3.62 -15.24 23.82
C GLY A 425 3.95 -15.61 25.28
N ARG A 426 3.66 -14.71 26.24
CA ARG A 426 3.93 -14.95 27.66
C ARG A 426 2.86 -15.75 28.39
N SER A 427 1.58 -15.50 28.07
CA SER A 427 0.45 -16.15 28.73
C SER A 427 0.13 -17.53 28.14
N ASN A 428 0.62 -17.82 26.97
CA ASN A 428 0.27 -18.98 26.16
C ASN A 428 -1.25 -19.07 25.87
N MET A 429 -1.93 -17.93 25.87
CA MET A 429 -3.36 -17.81 25.57
C MET A 429 -3.53 -17.00 24.28
N PRO A 430 -4.37 -17.45 23.34
CA PRO A 430 -4.57 -16.74 22.09
C PRO A 430 -5.29 -15.39 22.29
N ALA A 431 -5.08 -14.51 21.34
CA ALA A 431 -5.86 -13.30 21.14
C ALA A 431 -6.57 -13.35 19.79
N ALA A 432 -7.61 -12.53 19.65
CA ALA A 432 -8.31 -12.37 18.39
C ALA A 432 -8.46 -10.90 18.05
N LEU A 433 -8.23 -10.57 16.80
CA LEU A 433 -8.54 -9.27 16.24
C LEU A 433 -9.81 -9.40 15.38
N LEU A 434 -10.79 -8.62 15.72
CA LEU A 434 -12.06 -8.53 15.01
C LEU A 434 -12.08 -7.22 14.25
N PHE A 435 -12.07 -7.28 12.94
CA PHE A 435 -12.29 -6.11 12.10
C PHE A 435 -13.79 -6.02 11.81
N ILE A 436 -14.38 -4.89 12.17
CA ILE A 436 -15.83 -4.69 12.17
C ILE A 436 -16.15 -3.49 11.29
N ASP A 437 -17.03 -3.68 10.36
CA ASP A 437 -17.55 -2.62 9.51
C ASP A 437 -19.08 -2.59 9.61
N MET A 438 -19.62 -1.41 9.80
CA MET A 438 -21.05 -1.20 9.95
C MET A 438 -21.75 -1.27 8.59
N ASP A 439 -22.59 -2.25 8.42
CA ASP A 439 -23.35 -2.43 7.18
C ASP A 439 -24.46 -1.38 7.05
N GLY A 440 -24.42 -0.64 5.98
CA GLY A 440 -25.48 0.33 5.66
C GLY A 440 -25.27 1.72 6.25
N PHE A 441 -24.15 2.00 6.91
CA PHE A 441 -23.86 3.31 7.50
C PHE A 441 -24.02 4.47 6.50
N LYS A 442 -23.53 4.27 5.26
CA LYS A 442 -23.70 5.27 4.20
C LYS A 442 -25.18 5.57 3.92
N ALA A 443 -26.02 4.56 3.91
CA ALA A 443 -27.46 4.75 3.69
C ALA A 443 -28.11 5.55 4.84
N VAL A 444 -27.65 5.35 6.07
CA VAL A 444 -28.11 6.14 7.21
C VAL A 444 -27.70 7.59 7.06
N ASN A 445 -26.43 7.85 6.70
CA ASN A 445 -25.95 9.20 6.41
C ASN A 445 -26.72 9.88 5.27
N ASP A 446 -26.93 9.13 4.17
CA ASP A 446 -27.61 9.64 2.97
C ASP A 446 -29.10 9.93 3.25
N THR A 447 -29.73 9.19 4.19
CA THR A 447 -31.16 9.32 4.50
C THR A 447 -31.44 10.28 5.66
N HIS A 448 -30.59 10.28 6.70
CA HIS A 448 -30.85 10.99 7.94
C HIS A 448 -29.84 12.09 8.24
N GLY A 449 -28.79 12.22 7.42
CA GLY A 449 -27.74 13.24 7.58
C GLY A 449 -26.58 12.76 8.44
N HIS A 450 -25.47 13.48 8.33
CA HIS A 450 -24.20 13.14 9.01
C HIS A 450 -24.29 13.25 10.54
N GLU A 451 -25.10 14.15 11.08
CA GLU A 451 -25.26 14.26 12.53
C GLU A 451 -25.87 13.02 13.15
N GLU A 452 -26.82 12.40 12.48
CA GLU A 452 -27.43 11.13 12.90
C GLU A 452 -26.45 9.98 12.71
N GLY A 453 -25.67 10.00 11.64
CA GLY A 453 -24.59 9.05 11.44
C GLY A 453 -23.50 9.14 12.51
N ASP A 454 -23.13 10.34 12.91
CA ASP A 454 -22.19 10.56 14.00
C ASP A 454 -22.72 10.04 15.34
N GLU A 455 -24.00 10.26 15.62
CA GLU A 455 -24.66 9.72 16.82
C GLU A 455 -24.74 8.19 16.76
N LEU A 456 -25.02 7.62 15.59
CA LEU A 456 -24.98 6.18 15.38
C LEU A 456 -23.59 5.60 15.66
N LEU A 457 -22.53 6.25 15.19
CA LEU A 457 -21.15 5.83 15.45
C LEU A 457 -20.79 5.87 16.93
N ARG A 458 -21.24 6.91 17.66
CA ARG A 458 -21.05 6.98 19.12
C ARG A 458 -21.74 5.82 19.83
N GLN A 459 -23.00 5.60 19.52
CA GLN A 459 -23.79 4.52 20.12
C GLN A 459 -23.24 3.14 19.73
N PHE A 460 -22.80 2.96 18.48
CA PHE A 460 -22.19 1.72 18.01
C PHE A 460 -20.89 1.42 18.76
N GLY A 461 -20.00 2.39 18.87
CA GLY A 461 -18.76 2.26 19.65
C GLY A 461 -19.02 1.98 21.14
N ALA A 462 -20.00 2.65 21.73
CA ALA A 462 -20.42 2.41 23.10
C ALA A 462 -20.96 1.00 23.31
N ARG A 463 -21.78 0.48 22.38
CA ARG A 463 -22.28 -0.90 22.43
C ARG A 463 -21.17 -1.92 22.29
N LEU A 464 -20.25 -1.73 21.35
CA LEU A 464 -19.08 -2.60 21.23
C LEU A 464 -18.31 -2.67 22.56
N THR A 465 -18.07 -1.50 23.18
CA THR A 465 -17.37 -1.42 24.45
C THR A 465 -18.13 -2.10 25.60
N ALA A 466 -19.45 -1.99 25.63
CA ALA A 466 -20.28 -2.63 26.65
C ALA A 466 -20.36 -4.16 26.48
N CYS A 467 -20.13 -4.67 25.27
CA CYS A 467 -20.21 -6.10 24.95
C CYS A 467 -18.90 -6.86 25.13
N VAL A 468 -17.79 -6.16 25.42
CA VAL A 468 -16.48 -6.76 25.64
C VAL A 468 -16.02 -6.56 27.08
N ARG A 469 -14.99 -7.29 27.48
CA ARG A 469 -14.42 -7.18 28.83
C ARG A 469 -13.56 -5.91 28.92
N ARG A 470 -13.32 -5.44 30.15
CA ARG A 470 -12.46 -4.28 30.40
C ARG A 470 -11.00 -4.50 29.93
N THR A 471 -10.59 -5.73 29.81
CA THR A 471 -9.27 -6.13 29.31
C THR A 471 -9.19 -6.10 27.78
N ASP A 472 -10.32 -6.12 27.10
CA ASP A 472 -10.38 -6.10 25.65
C ASP A 472 -10.32 -4.66 25.15
N MET A 473 -9.75 -4.47 23.99
CA MET A 473 -9.62 -3.16 23.39
C MET A 473 -10.65 -2.96 22.30
N VAL A 474 -11.34 -1.82 22.33
CA VAL A 474 -12.19 -1.36 21.23
C VAL A 474 -11.58 -0.11 20.66
N ALA A 475 -11.34 -0.06 19.37
CA ALA A 475 -10.78 1.08 18.67
C ALA A 475 -11.64 1.41 17.43
N ARG A 476 -11.66 2.69 17.07
CA ARG A 476 -12.21 3.13 15.79
C ARG A 476 -11.09 3.52 14.87
N LEU A 477 -11.05 2.94 13.67
CA LEU A 477 -9.96 3.19 12.71
C LEU A 477 -10.25 4.41 11.83
N ALA A 478 -11.40 4.43 11.20
CA ALA A 478 -11.90 5.52 10.37
C ALA A 478 -13.35 5.23 9.95
N GLY A 479 -14.13 6.26 9.66
CA GLY A 479 -15.49 6.08 9.14
C GLY A 479 -16.34 5.17 10.02
N ASP A 480 -16.82 4.10 9.45
CA ASP A 480 -17.65 3.04 10.06
C ASP A 480 -16.86 1.78 10.47
N GLU A 481 -15.53 1.87 10.43
CA GLU A 481 -14.63 0.77 10.76
C GLU A 481 -14.20 0.79 12.22
N PHE A 482 -14.45 -0.30 12.90
CA PHE A 482 -14.04 -0.54 14.27
C PHE A 482 -13.17 -1.78 14.36
N VAL A 483 -12.30 -1.81 15.33
CA VAL A 483 -11.50 -2.99 15.65
C VAL A 483 -11.71 -3.32 17.13
N VAL A 484 -11.98 -4.59 17.37
CA VAL A 484 -11.99 -5.15 18.73
C VAL A 484 -10.85 -6.14 18.85
N VAL A 485 -10.05 -6.01 19.90
CA VAL A 485 -9.01 -6.99 20.22
C VAL A 485 -9.40 -7.68 21.50
N LEU A 486 -9.63 -8.96 21.40
CA LEU A 486 -9.95 -9.85 22.52
C LEU A 486 -8.68 -10.51 22.98
N GLU A 487 -8.39 -10.38 24.27
CA GLU A 487 -7.20 -10.96 24.86
C GLU A 487 -7.54 -12.17 25.75
N MET A 488 -6.54 -13.03 25.96
CA MET A 488 -6.63 -14.14 26.90
C MET A 488 -7.86 -15.05 26.66
N LEU A 489 -8.03 -15.47 25.43
CA LEU A 489 -9.09 -16.41 25.05
C LEU A 489 -8.75 -17.81 25.60
N ALA A 490 -9.74 -18.51 26.14
CA ALA A 490 -9.52 -19.87 26.64
C ALA A 490 -9.38 -20.88 25.49
N SER A 491 -10.04 -20.61 24.38
CA SER A 491 -9.94 -21.42 23.16
C SER A 491 -10.07 -20.55 21.91
N PRO A 492 -9.57 -20.98 20.76
CA PRO A 492 -9.79 -20.31 19.49
C PRO A 492 -11.27 -20.11 19.12
N GLY A 493 -12.17 -21.03 19.56
CA GLY A 493 -13.60 -20.96 19.33
C GLY A 493 -14.27 -19.78 20.05
N ASP A 494 -13.72 -19.34 21.18
CA ASP A 494 -14.26 -18.22 21.96
C ASP A 494 -14.24 -16.91 21.17
N ALA A 495 -13.34 -16.78 20.21
CA ALA A 495 -13.29 -15.60 19.33
C ALA A 495 -14.50 -15.53 18.41
N GLU A 496 -14.93 -16.65 17.86
CA GLU A 496 -16.12 -16.70 17.01
C GLU A 496 -17.40 -16.46 17.82
N ASP A 497 -17.49 -17.05 19.00
CA ASP A 497 -18.62 -16.84 19.90
C ASP A 497 -18.71 -15.37 20.38
N ALA A 498 -17.57 -14.75 20.69
CA ALA A 498 -17.51 -13.34 21.02
C ALA A 498 -17.92 -12.46 19.82
N ALA A 499 -17.45 -12.79 18.62
CA ALA A 499 -17.81 -12.07 17.40
C ALA A 499 -19.32 -12.18 17.10
N ARG A 500 -19.92 -13.35 17.31
CA ARG A 500 -21.38 -13.56 17.18
C ARG A 500 -22.16 -12.77 18.23
N LYS A 501 -21.66 -12.72 19.46
CA LYS A 501 -22.26 -11.88 20.52
C LYS A 501 -22.18 -10.41 20.14
N LEU A 502 -21.04 -9.95 19.68
CA LEU A 502 -20.87 -8.56 19.23
C LEU A 502 -21.82 -8.25 18.07
N LEU A 503 -21.93 -9.13 17.10
CA LEU A 503 -22.86 -8.98 15.98
C LEU A 503 -24.31 -8.89 16.47
N ALA A 504 -24.72 -9.73 17.40
CA ALA A 504 -26.06 -9.68 17.99
C ALA A 504 -26.30 -8.37 18.74
N CYS A 505 -25.31 -7.91 19.52
CA CYS A 505 -25.37 -6.68 20.29
C CYS A 505 -25.51 -5.44 19.39
N VAL A 506 -24.74 -5.36 18.31
CA VAL A 506 -24.78 -4.18 17.42
C VAL A 506 -25.98 -4.18 16.47
N ARG A 507 -26.68 -5.29 16.31
CA ARG A 507 -27.92 -5.38 15.52
C ARG A 507 -29.16 -4.84 16.22
N GLU A 508 -29.11 -4.62 17.52
CA GLU A 508 -30.21 -4.02 18.23
C GLU A 508 -30.49 -2.61 17.68
N THR A 509 -31.74 -2.22 17.74
CA THR A 509 -32.20 -0.93 17.23
C THR A 509 -31.47 0.23 17.92
N TYR A 510 -31.06 1.22 17.14
CA TYR A 510 -30.45 2.46 17.60
C TYR A 510 -31.51 3.56 17.63
N THR A 511 -31.63 4.22 18.76
CA THR A 511 -32.46 5.41 18.89
C THR A 511 -31.55 6.62 18.75
N LEU A 512 -31.58 7.22 17.58
CA LEU A 512 -30.89 8.46 17.28
C LEU A 512 -31.76 9.66 17.67
N ARG A 513 -31.30 10.88 17.43
CA ARG A 513 -32.06 12.08 17.84
C ARG A 513 -33.40 12.19 17.13
N ASN A 514 -33.42 11.92 15.81
CA ASN A 514 -34.62 12.08 14.97
C ASN A 514 -34.98 10.80 14.20
N ALA A 515 -34.31 9.69 14.45
CA ALA A 515 -34.50 8.45 13.73
C ALA A 515 -34.32 7.22 14.63
N VAL A 516 -35.00 6.15 14.25
CA VAL A 516 -34.78 4.83 14.82
C VAL A 516 -34.29 3.94 13.71
N VAL A 517 -33.07 3.44 13.83
CA VAL A 517 -32.42 2.68 12.77
C VAL A 517 -31.91 1.34 13.28
N THR A 518 -31.84 0.37 12.41
CA THR A 518 -31.19 -0.91 12.66
C THR A 518 -30.12 -1.10 11.61
N VAL A 519 -28.91 -1.34 12.05
CA VAL A 519 -27.76 -1.59 11.18
C VAL A 519 -27.19 -2.96 11.45
N GLY A 520 -26.62 -3.58 10.45
CA GLY A 520 -25.83 -4.80 10.59
C GLY A 520 -24.35 -4.47 10.77
N ALA A 521 -23.57 -5.51 10.91
CA ALA A 521 -22.12 -5.41 10.83
C ALA A 521 -21.54 -6.62 10.11
N SER A 522 -20.50 -6.36 9.35
CA SER A 522 -19.66 -7.42 8.79
C SER A 522 -18.41 -7.54 9.65
N ILE A 523 -18.20 -8.71 10.22
CA ILE A 523 -17.11 -8.95 11.17
C ILE A 523 -16.15 -10.00 10.60
N GLY A 524 -14.89 -9.62 10.46
CA GLY A 524 -13.81 -10.53 10.16
C GLY A 524 -12.98 -10.81 11.40
N VAL A 525 -12.73 -12.08 11.68
CA VAL A 525 -12.00 -12.53 12.86
C VAL A 525 -10.68 -13.14 12.44
N ALA A 526 -9.57 -12.62 12.98
CA ALA A 526 -8.26 -13.21 12.81
C ALA A 526 -7.66 -13.57 14.18
N LEU A 527 -7.29 -14.81 14.35
CA LEU A 527 -6.61 -15.29 15.54
C LEU A 527 -5.11 -14.95 15.49
N PHE A 528 -4.56 -14.68 16.65
CA PHE A 528 -3.13 -14.67 16.93
C PHE A 528 -2.87 -15.68 18.05
N VAL A 529 -2.19 -16.75 17.71
CA VAL A 529 -1.99 -17.86 18.64
C VAL A 529 -0.54 -17.93 19.13
N PRO A 530 -0.28 -18.57 20.27
CA PRO A 530 1.09 -18.79 20.74
C PRO A 530 1.94 -19.49 19.68
N GLY A 531 3.11 -18.93 19.38
CA GLY A 531 4.00 -19.43 18.32
C GLY A 531 3.88 -18.73 16.98
N ASP A 532 2.86 -17.89 16.78
CA ASP A 532 2.75 -17.03 15.59
C ASP A 532 3.91 -16.03 15.53
N GLN A 533 4.40 -15.77 14.32
CA GLN A 533 5.34 -14.68 14.09
C GLN A 533 4.64 -13.34 14.35
N PRO A 534 5.27 -12.40 15.09
CA PRO A 534 4.66 -11.12 15.42
C PRO A 534 4.66 -10.18 14.19
N ASP A 535 3.73 -10.40 13.27
CA ASP A 535 3.48 -9.54 12.12
C ASP A 535 2.10 -8.86 12.30
N LEU A 536 2.17 -7.62 12.71
CA LEU A 536 1.02 -6.76 13.04
C LEU A 536 0.18 -6.45 11.81
N ASP A 537 0.82 -6.11 10.70
CA ASP A 537 0.13 -5.77 9.48
C ASP A 537 -0.55 -6.99 8.87
N ALA A 538 0.11 -8.14 8.92
CA ALA A 538 -0.49 -9.39 8.49
C ALA A 538 -1.69 -9.81 9.36
N TRP A 539 -1.64 -9.57 10.68
CA TRP A 539 -2.76 -9.88 11.57
C TRP A 539 -3.98 -9.01 11.27
N LEU A 540 -3.77 -7.69 11.14
CA LEU A 540 -4.81 -6.75 10.73
C LEU A 540 -5.38 -7.10 9.35
N ALA A 541 -4.52 -7.35 8.36
CA ALA A 541 -4.94 -7.66 7.01
C ALA A 541 -5.77 -8.96 6.94
N ARG A 542 -5.44 -9.97 7.73
CA ARG A 542 -6.24 -11.21 7.80
C ARG A 542 -7.65 -10.96 8.31
N ALA A 543 -7.79 -10.13 9.34
CA ALA A 543 -9.11 -9.78 9.87
C ALA A 543 -9.90 -8.94 8.88
N ASP A 544 -9.26 -7.97 8.23
CA ASP A 544 -9.86 -7.14 7.19
C ASP A 544 -10.34 -7.98 5.99
N HIS A 545 -9.51 -8.87 5.47
CA HIS A 545 -9.90 -9.78 4.39
C HIS A 545 -11.10 -10.66 4.78
N ALA A 546 -11.14 -11.14 6.02
CA ALA A 546 -12.27 -11.92 6.52
C ALA A 546 -13.55 -11.08 6.63
N MET A 547 -13.42 -9.84 7.10
CA MET A 547 -14.53 -8.87 7.14
C MET A 547 -15.05 -8.58 5.73
N TYR A 548 -14.15 -8.37 4.78
CA TYR A 548 -14.53 -8.17 3.39
C TYR A 548 -15.24 -9.38 2.79
N ALA A 549 -14.82 -10.61 3.16
CA ALA A 549 -15.52 -11.83 2.79
C ALA A 549 -16.92 -11.92 3.43
N ALA A 550 -17.10 -11.43 4.65
CA ALA A 550 -18.41 -11.31 5.30
C ALA A 550 -19.31 -10.33 4.52
N LYS A 551 -18.79 -9.18 4.13
CA LYS A 551 -19.51 -8.18 3.31
C LYS A 551 -19.95 -8.76 1.96
N ARG A 552 -19.08 -9.47 1.25
CA ARG A 552 -19.41 -10.10 -0.04
C ARG A 552 -20.36 -11.29 0.09
N GLY A 553 -20.35 -11.95 1.22
CA GLY A 553 -21.20 -13.12 1.50
C GLY A 553 -22.65 -12.80 1.88
N GLY A 554 -23.07 -11.53 1.79
CA GLY A 554 -24.44 -11.12 2.11
C GLY A 554 -24.54 -10.15 3.28
N LYS A 555 -23.41 -9.67 3.80
CA LYS A 555 -23.34 -8.74 4.95
C LYS A 555 -23.90 -9.33 6.25
N ASN A 556 -23.85 -8.56 7.32
CA ASN A 556 -24.42 -8.93 8.62
C ASN A 556 -24.01 -10.35 9.06
N ALA A 557 -22.73 -10.62 8.98
CA ALA A 557 -22.14 -11.93 9.17
C ALA A 557 -20.77 -11.86 9.82
N VAL A 558 -20.37 -12.96 10.44
CA VAL A 558 -19.01 -13.18 10.94
C VAL A 558 -18.30 -14.12 9.99
N LYS A 559 -17.05 -13.81 9.69
CA LYS A 559 -16.14 -14.69 8.95
C LYS A 559 -14.81 -14.82 9.68
N LEU A 560 -14.32 -16.04 9.78
CA LEU A 560 -12.99 -16.31 10.30
C LEU A 560 -11.98 -16.26 9.15
N ALA A 561 -10.87 -15.64 9.41
CA ALA A 561 -9.70 -15.72 8.54
C ALA A 561 -9.14 -17.15 8.57
N ALA A 562 -8.74 -17.66 7.41
CA ALA A 562 -8.06 -18.94 7.35
C ALA A 562 -6.79 -18.90 8.22
N VAL A 563 -6.59 -19.91 9.03
CA VAL A 563 -5.37 -20.08 9.81
C VAL A 563 -4.22 -20.37 8.83
N PRO A 564 -3.08 -19.68 8.91
CA PRO A 564 -1.93 -20.02 8.09
C PRO A 564 -1.58 -21.51 8.24
N ALA A 565 -1.37 -22.21 7.12
CA ALA A 565 -0.99 -23.61 7.12
C ALA A 565 0.36 -23.80 7.80
N GLY A 566 0.35 -24.27 9.06
CA GLY A 566 1.55 -24.46 9.87
C GLY A 566 1.29 -24.96 11.28
N HIS A 567 0.03 -24.96 11.74
CA HIS A 567 -0.27 -25.49 13.08
C HIS A 567 -0.94 -26.86 12.99
N PRO A 568 -0.49 -27.87 13.77
CA PRO A 568 -1.18 -29.13 13.87
C PRO A 568 -2.52 -28.92 14.57
N THR A 569 -3.61 -29.19 13.87
CA THR A 569 -4.94 -29.33 14.46
C THR A 569 -4.89 -30.49 15.48
N ALA A 570 -4.91 -30.15 16.74
CA ALA A 570 -5.14 -31.13 17.79
C ALA A 570 -6.59 -31.64 17.67
N THR A 571 -6.77 -32.68 16.89
CA THR A 571 -7.96 -33.54 16.98
C THR A 571 -7.83 -34.37 18.25
N GLY A 572 -8.45 -33.88 19.31
CA GLY A 572 -8.66 -34.67 20.53
C GLY A 572 -9.67 -35.77 20.26
N THR A 573 -9.20 -36.99 20.12
CA THR A 573 -10.03 -38.18 20.33
C THR A 573 -10.12 -38.41 21.81
N ALA A 574 -11.30 -38.20 22.35
CA ALA A 574 -11.69 -38.75 23.65
C ALA A 574 -11.85 -40.29 23.55
N SER A 575 -11.20 -41.01 24.40
CA SER A 575 -11.64 -42.31 24.89
C SER A 575 -11.73 -42.24 26.41
#